data_474991459fbbaf715456349bcd4000d4
#
_entry.id   474991459fbbaf715456349bcd4000d4
#
_cell.length_a   1.000
_cell.length_b   1.000
_cell.length_c   1.000
_cell.angle_alpha   90.00
_cell.angle_beta   90.00
_cell.angle_gamma   90.00
#
_symmetry.space_group_name_H-M   'P 1'
#
loop_
_entity.id
_entity.type
_entity.pdbx_description
1 polymer ?
#
loop_
_entity_poly.entity_id
_entity_poly.type
_entity_poly.pdbx_seq_one_letter_code
_entity_poly.pdbx_strand_id
1 'polypeptide(L)'
;GFGADSSNALAHVLGHELAHIILGQNKELIKLGSGYASTEFNKQLKKYKQNLRDSIWERQADEYASFYAHMSGYNTIDISSNLLDSIYIQFELKESQMTRYPPLAERKLITTTSGKQMSILKKMFDAANIATITGNYDMAIAFYETIINENFPSKEIHNNLGLVYLLKAYKYIDTLDFPYKLPFELDLESNLYSNTRSLSNESEELLNEAIKQFKFATQIDDNYYVSWLNRSICEFLLNDDKFESSILNASRSDDDKIKMHAELMKILYKHKYGDSKEAMASLKSFQTADELAKINFQLLNSNERIKKEKQNIAIDYSVDLKQIL
;
A
#
# COMPACT_ATOMS: atom_id res chain seq x y z
N GLY A 1 24.01 -25.80 -12.28
CA GLY A 1 23.20 -25.08 -11.29
C GLY A 1 23.51 -23.59 -11.32
N PHE A 2 22.62 -22.77 -10.84
CA PHE A 2 22.71 -21.30 -10.90
C PHE A 2 23.69 -20.70 -9.87
N GLY A 3 24.30 -21.50 -8.98
CA GLY A 3 25.27 -20.99 -8.00
C GLY A 3 24.66 -19.87 -7.14
N ALA A 4 25.29 -18.68 -7.16
CA ALA A 4 24.82 -17.51 -6.40
C ALA A 4 23.42 -17.01 -6.84
N ASP A 5 22.98 -17.31 -8.06
CA ASP A 5 21.68 -16.91 -8.61
C ASP A 5 20.55 -17.92 -8.31
N SER A 6 20.83 -18.98 -7.54
CA SER A 6 19.83 -20.02 -7.26
C SER A 6 18.57 -19.48 -6.57
N SER A 7 18.71 -18.51 -5.66
CA SER A 7 17.58 -17.87 -4.99
C SER A 7 16.74 -17.04 -5.95
N ASN A 8 17.38 -16.31 -6.87
CA ASN A 8 16.69 -15.54 -7.90
C ASN A 8 15.95 -16.45 -8.88
N ALA A 9 16.58 -17.58 -9.27
CA ALA A 9 15.96 -18.60 -10.13
C ALA A 9 14.73 -19.23 -9.47
N LEU A 10 14.83 -19.59 -8.19
CA LEU A 10 13.72 -20.12 -7.41
C LEU A 10 12.60 -19.10 -7.28
N ALA A 11 12.94 -17.84 -6.99
CA ALA A 11 11.95 -16.75 -6.86
C ALA A 11 11.20 -16.54 -8.19
N HIS A 12 11.86 -16.67 -9.35
CA HIS A 12 11.19 -16.56 -10.64
C HIS A 12 10.20 -17.72 -10.86
N VAL A 13 10.59 -18.96 -10.56
CA VAL A 13 9.69 -20.13 -10.67
C VAL A 13 8.49 -19.97 -9.72
N LEU A 14 8.74 -19.61 -8.46
CA LEU A 14 7.66 -19.39 -7.49
C LEU A 14 6.75 -18.23 -7.91
N GLY A 15 7.31 -17.15 -8.47
CA GLY A 15 6.55 -16.02 -9.00
C GLY A 15 5.65 -16.45 -10.18
N HIS A 16 6.11 -17.34 -11.05
CA HIS A 16 5.33 -17.92 -12.14
C HIS A 16 4.14 -18.74 -11.61
N GLU A 17 4.37 -19.65 -10.66
CA GLU A 17 3.30 -20.43 -10.03
C GLU A 17 2.31 -19.54 -9.25
N LEU A 18 2.82 -18.53 -8.56
CA LEU A 18 2.00 -17.56 -7.83
C LEU A 18 1.09 -16.78 -8.79
N ALA A 19 1.58 -16.42 -9.98
CA ALA A 19 0.78 -15.77 -11.02
C ALA A 19 -0.44 -16.61 -11.40
N HIS A 20 -0.27 -17.92 -11.59
CA HIS A 20 -1.40 -18.83 -11.87
C HIS A 20 -2.45 -18.82 -10.76
N ILE A 21 -2.03 -18.71 -9.50
CA ILE A 21 -2.94 -18.67 -8.35
C ILE A 21 -3.68 -17.34 -8.30
N ILE A 22 -2.97 -16.22 -8.35
CA ILE A 22 -3.53 -14.86 -8.21
C ILE A 22 -4.46 -14.53 -9.38
N LEU A 23 -4.10 -14.94 -10.59
CA LEU A 23 -4.94 -14.73 -11.78
C LEU A 23 -6.11 -15.73 -11.90
N GLY A 24 -6.31 -16.59 -10.88
CA GLY A 24 -7.41 -17.55 -10.84
C GLY A 24 -7.32 -18.61 -11.93
N GLN A 25 -6.12 -18.91 -12.42
CA GLN A 25 -5.87 -19.83 -13.54
C GLN A 25 -5.79 -21.30 -13.10
N ASN A 26 -6.23 -21.63 -11.90
CA ASN A 26 -6.23 -23.00 -11.39
C ASN A 26 -7.20 -23.89 -12.18
N LYS A 27 -6.67 -24.97 -12.72
CA LYS A 27 -7.37 -25.90 -13.63
C LYS A 27 -8.56 -26.62 -12.99
N GLU A 28 -8.63 -26.71 -11.68
CA GLU A 28 -9.70 -27.43 -10.95
C GLU A 28 -11.01 -26.64 -10.81
N LEU A 29 -10.99 -25.32 -10.90
CA LEU A 29 -12.19 -24.47 -10.78
C LEU A 29 -13.01 -24.37 -12.07
N ILE A 30 -12.49 -24.85 -13.21
CA ILE A 30 -13.22 -24.87 -14.50
C ILE A 30 -13.69 -26.29 -14.82
N LYS A 31 -14.51 -26.87 -13.96
CA LYS A 31 -15.47 -27.88 -14.40
C LYS A 31 -16.51 -27.15 -15.26
N LEU A 32 -16.17 -26.93 -16.51
CA LEU A 32 -17.15 -26.60 -17.54
C LEU A 32 -18.20 -27.67 -17.54
N GLY A 33 -19.43 -27.27 -17.25
CA GLY A 33 -20.56 -28.17 -17.23
C GLY A 33 -20.54 -29.15 -18.40
N SER A 34 -20.70 -30.42 -18.09
CA SER A 34 -20.81 -31.54 -19.01
C SER A 34 -22.08 -31.41 -19.84
N GLY A 35 -22.01 -30.58 -20.89
CA GLY A 35 -23.06 -30.50 -21.91
C GLY A 35 -22.56 -31.19 -23.20
N TYR A 36 -23.14 -32.31 -23.50
CA TYR A 36 -23.20 -33.02 -24.78
C TYR A 36 -22.34 -32.47 -25.94
N ALA A 37 -21.23 -33.12 -26.23
CA ALA A 37 -20.57 -33.02 -27.51
C ALA A 37 -19.93 -34.38 -27.90
N SER A 38 -20.60 -35.12 -28.71
CA SER A 38 -20.26 -36.49 -29.06
C SER A 38 -19.56 -36.66 -30.43
N THR A 39 -19.04 -35.61 -31.03
CA THR A 39 -18.30 -35.73 -32.27
C THR A 39 -16.79 -35.50 -32.08
N GLU A 40 -15.95 -36.25 -32.81
CA GLU A 40 -14.50 -36.12 -32.74
C GLU A 40 -14.03 -34.69 -33.08
N PHE A 41 -14.75 -34.00 -33.98
CA PHE A 41 -14.54 -32.59 -34.29
C PHE A 41 -14.68 -31.70 -33.04
N ASN A 42 -15.73 -31.92 -32.26
CA ASN A 42 -15.96 -31.13 -31.03
C ASN A 42 -14.90 -31.41 -29.96
N LYS A 43 -14.38 -32.64 -29.87
CA LYS A 43 -13.26 -32.99 -29.01
C LYS A 43 -11.98 -32.27 -29.43
N GLN A 44 -11.68 -32.26 -30.73
CA GLN A 44 -10.49 -31.55 -31.27
C GLN A 44 -10.63 -30.03 -31.08
N LEU A 45 -11.79 -29.46 -31.35
CA LEU A 45 -12.06 -28.03 -31.11
C LEU A 45 -11.95 -27.67 -29.63
N LYS A 46 -12.46 -28.52 -28.74
CA LYS A 46 -12.33 -28.35 -27.31
C LYS A 46 -10.87 -28.37 -26.85
N LYS A 47 -10.08 -29.34 -27.38
CA LYS A 47 -8.64 -29.45 -27.10
C LYS A 47 -7.87 -28.24 -27.63
N TYR A 48 -8.18 -27.78 -28.84
CA TYR A 48 -7.57 -26.59 -29.43
C TYR A 48 -7.86 -25.33 -28.59
N LYS A 49 -9.13 -25.10 -28.23
CA LYS A 49 -9.51 -23.96 -27.35
C LYS A 49 -8.86 -24.05 -25.97
N GLN A 50 -8.69 -25.26 -25.44
CA GLN A 50 -8.00 -25.45 -24.17
C GLN A 50 -6.50 -25.13 -24.29
N ASN A 51 -5.84 -25.61 -25.31
CA ASN A 51 -4.42 -25.33 -25.55
C ASN A 51 -4.18 -23.82 -25.76
N LEU A 52 -5.05 -23.15 -26.52
CA LEU A 52 -4.97 -21.70 -26.73
C LEU A 52 -5.11 -20.93 -25.41
N ARG A 53 -6.08 -21.32 -24.58
CA ARG A 53 -6.27 -20.73 -23.26
C ARG A 53 -5.07 -20.98 -22.34
N ASP A 54 -4.57 -22.22 -22.30
CA ASP A 54 -3.43 -22.60 -21.50
C ASP A 54 -2.19 -21.79 -21.94
N SER A 55 -1.98 -21.58 -23.24
CA SER A 55 -0.90 -20.76 -23.78
C SER A 55 -1.00 -19.28 -23.35
N ILE A 56 -2.20 -18.71 -23.32
CA ILE A 56 -2.42 -17.35 -22.82
C ILE A 56 -2.08 -17.26 -21.32
N TRP A 57 -2.48 -18.25 -20.53
CA TRP A 57 -2.19 -18.30 -19.11
C TRP A 57 -0.70 -18.42 -18.81
N GLU A 58 0.01 -19.25 -19.55
CA GLU A 58 1.47 -19.38 -19.42
C GLU A 58 2.21 -18.07 -19.78
N ARG A 59 1.72 -17.35 -20.83
CA ARG A 59 2.25 -16.01 -21.15
C ARG A 59 2.08 -15.04 -19.98
N GLN A 60 0.90 -14.98 -19.42
CA GLN A 60 0.62 -14.12 -18.27
C GLN A 60 1.47 -14.53 -17.07
N ALA A 61 1.62 -15.81 -16.80
CA ALA A 61 2.47 -16.30 -15.72
C ALA A 61 3.94 -15.92 -15.92
N ASP A 62 4.48 -16.06 -17.15
CA ASP A 62 5.83 -15.64 -17.51
C ASP A 62 6.01 -14.11 -17.37
N GLU A 63 4.98 -13.32 -17.70
CA GLU A 63 4.98 -11.86 -17.55
C GLU A 63 5.04 -11.45 -16.08
N TYR A 64 4.18 -12.03 -15.23
CA TYR A 64 4.09 -11.69 -13.82
C TYR A 64 5.16 -12.36 -12.95
N ALA A 65 5.84 -13.40 -13.42
CA ALA A 65 6.91 -14.08 -12.68
C ALA A 65 7.99 -13.12 -12.18
N SER A 66 8.48 -12.27 -13.08
CA SER A 66 9.48 -11.25 -12.76
C SER A 66 8.93 -10.18 -11.81
N PHE A 67 7.66 -9.81 -11.94
CA PHE A 67 7.02 -8.85 -11.05
C PHE A 67 7.00 -9.35 -9.60
N TYR A 68 6.46 -10.54 -9.34
CA TYR A 68 6.38 -11.07 -7.98
C TYR A 68 7.76 -11.33 -7.37
N ALA A 69 8.73 -11.80 -8.18
CA ALA A 69 10.10 -11.98 -7.72
C ALA A 69 10.75 -10.62 -7.32
N HIS A 70 10.56 -9.58 -8.13
CA HIS A 70 11.10 -8.25 -7.84
C HIS A 70 10.45 -7.59 -6.61
N MET A 71 9.13 -7.73 -6.45
CA MET A 71 8.43 -7.24 -5.25
C MET A 71 8.91 -7.93 -3.98
N SER A 72 9.43 -9.16 -4.11
CA SER A 72 10.05 -9.92 -3.01
C SER A 72 11.55 -9.68 -2.86
N GLY A 73 12.12 -8.68 -3.57
CA GLY A 73 13.54 -8.29 -3.45
C GLY A 73 14.51 -9.11 -4.32
N TYR A 74 14.02 -9.99 -5.20
CA TYR A 74 14.87 -10.84 -6.05
C TYR A 74 15.08 -10.23 -7.43
N ASN A 75 16.32 -10.29 -7.95
CA ASN A 75 16.63 -9.85 -9.32
C ASN A 75 16.61 -11.03 -10.30
N THR A 76 15.62 -11.07 -11.19
CA THR A 76 15.43 -12.16 -12.16
C THR A 76 15.77 -11.76 -13.60
N ILE A 77 16.15 -10.50 -13.86
CA ILE A 77 16.31 -9.95 -15.22
C ILE A 77 17.36 -10.73 -16.01
N ASP A 78 18.51 -10.96 -15.39
CA ASP A 78 19.67 -11.56 -16.07
C ASP A 78 19.62 -13.08 -16.16
N ILE A 79 18.75 -13.71 -15.36
CA ILE A 79 18.71 -15.16 -15.21
C ILE A 79 17.51 -15.84 -15.87
N SER A 80 16.39 -15.13 -16.06
CA SER A 80 15.12 -15.73 -16.48
C SER A 80 15.20 -16.46 -17.81
N SER A 81 15.93 -15.90 -18.78
CA SER A 81 16.15 -16.54 -20.08
C SER A 81 16.99 -17.83 -19.96
N ASN A 82 18.09 -17.78 -19.20
CA ASN A 82 18.97 -18.94 -18.97
C ASN A 82 18.29 -20.01 -18.11
N LEU A 83 17.41 -19.60 -17.21
CA LEU A 83 16.60 -20.50 -16.39
C LEU A 83 15.67 -21.34 -17.27
N LEU A 84 14.97 -20.73 -18.23
CA LEU A 84 14.12 -21.46 -19.17
C LEU A 84 14.93 -22.46 -20.00
N ASP A 85 16.09 -22.06 -20.52
CA ASP A 85 16.99 -23.01 -21.23
C ASP A 85 17.37 -24.19 -20.33
N SER A 86 17.75 -23.90 -19.08
CA SER A 86 18.15 -24.94 -18.13
C SER A 86 17.00 -25.90 -17.81
N ILE A 87 15.78 -25.40 -17.64
CA ILE A 87 14.58 -26.23 -17.41
C ILE A 87 14.34 -27.15 -18.61
N TYR A 88 14.37 -26.61 -19.84
CA TYR A 88 14.13 -27.39 -21.03
C TYR A 88 15.19 -28.48 -21.24
N ILE A 89 16.47 -28.19 -21.00
CA ILE A 89 17.57 -29.14 -21.06
C ILE A 89 17.46 -30.20 -19.98
N GLN A 90 17.28 -29.77 -18.71
CA GLN A 90 17.28 -30.68 -17.55
C GLN A 90 16.15 -31.69 -17.57
N PHE A 91 14.98 -31.29 -18.07
CA PHE A 91 13.79 -32.12 -18.11
C PHE A 91 13.56 -32.72 -19.53
N GLU A 92 14.53 -32.57 -20.43
CA GLU A 92 14.46 -33.09 -21.84
C GLU A 92 13.17 -32.66 -22.56
N LEU A 93 12.69 -31.43 -22.31
CA LEU A 93 11.43 -30.93 -22.83
C LEU A 93 11.58 -30.62 -24.33
N LYS A 94 10.70 -31.18 -25.14
CA LYS A 94 10.66 -30.94 -26.59
C LYS A 94 9.50 -30.01 -26.91
N GLU A 95 9.75 -28.91 -27.61
CA GLU A 95 8.68 -27.92 -27.97
C GLU A 95 7.51 -28.58 -28.71
N SER A 96 7.78 -29.61 -29.55
CA SER A 96 6.74 -30.37 -30.25
C SER A 96 5.75 -31.09 -29.32
N GLN A 97 6.14 -31.32 -28.06
CA GLN A 97 5.31 -31.95 -27.02
C GLN A 97 4.65 -30.94 -26.09
N MET A 98 5.12 -29.69 -26.12
CA MET A 98 4.70 -28.60 -25.21
C MET A 98 3.58 -27.74 -25.82
N THR A 99 2.56 -28.36 -26.44
CA THR A 99 1.49 -27.67 -27.18
C THR A 99 0.64 -26.70 -26.34
N ARG A 100 0.80 -26.71 -25.00
CA ARG A 100 0.11 -25.81 -24.06
C ARG A 100 0.91 -24.56 -23.73
N TYR A 101 2.20 -24.56 -24.02
CA TYR A 101 3.10 -23.47 -23.73
C TYR A 101 3.40 -22.67 -24.99
N PRO A 102 3.65 -21.37 -24.88
CA PRO A 102 4.25 -20.63 -25.98
C PRO A 102 5.61 -21.25 -26.39
N PRO A 103 6.09 -21.02 -27.61
CA PRO A 103 7.45 -21.43 -28.01
C PRO A 103 8.50 -20.90 -27.04
N LEU A 104 9.57 -21.68 -26.80
CA LEU A 104 10.64 -21.30 -25.86
C LEU A 104 11.22 -19.91 -26.14
N ALA A 105 11.45 -19.61 -27.44
CA ALA A 105 11.96 -18.31 -27.87
C ALA A 105 11.01 -17.17 -27.47
N GLU A 106 9.69 -17.37 -27.56
CA GLU A 106 8.68 -16.41 -27.15
C GLU A 106 8.64 -16.24 -25.62
N ARG A 107 8.67 -17.34 -24.87
CA ARG A 107 8.75 -17.30 -23.39
C ARG A 107 9.99 -16.53 -22.91
N LYS A 108 11.15 -16.77 -23.53
CA LYS A 108 12.39 -16.05 -23.25
C LYS A 108 12.27 -14.56 -23.54
N LEU A 109 11.60 -14.19 -24.65
CA LEU A 109 11.36 -12.79 -24.98
C LEU A 109 10.43 -12.13 -23.95
N ILE A 110 9.33 -12.79 -23.58
CA ILE A 110 8.37 -12.29 -22.59
C ILE A 110 9.09 -12.04 -21.25
N THR A 111 9.75 -13.06 -20.70
CA THR A 111 10.41 -12.95 -19.39
C THR A 111 11.51 -11.89 -19.38
N THR A 112 12.27 -11.75 -20.47
CA THR A 112 13.32 -10.73 -20.58
C THR A 112 12.72 -9.33 -20.68
N THR A 113 11.63 -9.15 -21.44
CA THR A 113 10.95 -7.85 -21.61
C THR A 113 10.28 -7.43 -20.32
N SER A 114 9.52 -8.34 -19.69
CA SER A 114 8.87 -8.10 -18.40
C SER A 114 9.89 -7.80 -17.30
N GLY A 115 11.02 -8.52 -17.27
CA GLY A 115 12.09 -8.25 -16.33
C GLY A 115 12.65 -6.82 -16.45
N LYS A 116 12.91 -6.36 -17.70
CA LYS A 116 13.35 -4.97 -17.94
C LYS A 116 12.30 -3.95 -17.52
N GLN A 117 11.03 -4.18 -17.86
CA GLN A 117 9.93 -3.32 -17.43
C GLN A 117 9.85 -3.26 -15.91
N MET A 118 9.95 -4.39 -15.22
CA MET A 118 9.95 -4.44 -13.75
C MET A 118 11.10 -3.67 -13.13
N SER A 119 12.30 -3.75 -13.73
CA SER A 119 13.44 -2.94 -13.27
C SER A 119 13.17 -1.43 -13.35
N ILE A 120 12.47 -0.98 -14.39
CA ILE A 120 12.09 0.43 -14.54
C ILE A 120 11.03 0.80 -13.50
N LEU A 121 9.97 -0.02 -13.36
CA LEU A 121 8.89 0.23 -12.40
C LEU A 121 9.41 0.22 -10.96
N LYS A 122 10.35 -0.67 -10.63
CA LYS A 122 11.01 -0.66 -9.33
C LYS A 122 11.75 0.65 -9.07
N LYS A 123 12.53 1.13 -10.04
CA LYS A 123 13.23 2.42 -9.91
C LYS A 123 12.25 3.57 -9.76
N MET A 124 11.10 3.52 -10.45
CA MET A 124 10.04 4.51 -10.29
C MET A 124 9.40 4.44 -8.89
N PHE A 125 9.19 3.24 -8.36
CA PHE A 125 8.71 3.05 -6.98
C PHE A 125 9.72 3.61 -5.97
N ASP A 126 11.01 3.29 -6.10
CA ASP A 126 12.06 3.83 -5.24
C ASP A 126 12.14 5.37 -5.34
N ALA A 127 12.02 5.92 -6.55
CA ALA A 127 12.00 7.37 -6.77
C ALA A 127 10.75 8.03 -6.17
N ALA A 128 9.58 7.39 -6.28
CA ALA A 128 8.34 7.84 -5.65
C ALA A 128 8.47 7.89 -4.12
N ASN A 129 9.08 6.86 -3.53
CA ASN A 129 9.36 6.81 -2.11
C ASN A 129 10.29 7.95 -1.68
N ILE A 130 11.39 8.18 -2.40
CA ILE A 130 12.31 9.31 -2.14
C ILE A 130 11.58 10.65 -2.28
N ALA A 131 10.76 10.82 -3.32
CA ALA A 131 9.96 12.03 -3.52
C ALA A 131 8.97 12.25 -2.37
N THR A 132 8.34 11.19 -1.86
CA THR A 132 7.47 11.23 -0.67
C THR A 132 8.24 11.74 0.54
N ILE A 133 9.38 11.15 0.82
CA ILE A 133 10.27 11.46 1.95
C ILE A 133 10.76 12.91 1.88
N THR A 134 11.12 13.39 0.69
CA THR A 134 11.61 14.75 0.47
C THR A 134 10.48 15.79 0.36
N GLY A 135 9.21 15.39 0.46
CA GLY A 135 8.04 16.26 0.40
C GLY A 135 7.67 16.74 -1.00
N ASN A 136 8.24 16.12 -2.05
CA ASN A 136 7.86 16.39 -3.44
C ASN A 136 6.67 15.51 -3.84
N TYR A 137 5.50 15.82 -3.28
CA TYR A 137 4.32 14.97 -3.36
C TYR A 137 3.76 14.85 -4.78
N ASP A 138 3.82 15.91 -5.59
CA ASP A 138 3.32 15.86 -6.98
C ASP A 138 4.13 14.87 -7.83
N MET A 139 5.44 14.84 -7.65
CA MET A 139 6.31 13.87 -8.31
C MET A 139 6.04 12.45 -7.81
N ALA A 140 5.87 12.26 -6.50
CA ALA A 140 5.55 10.96 -5.93
C ALA A 140 4.22 10.41 -6.47
N ILE A 141 3.16 11.24 -6.52
CA ILE A 141 1.86 10.89 -7.10
C ILE A 141 2.04 10.44 -8.55
N ALA A 142 2.72 11.25 -9.38
CA ALA A 142 2.91 10.93 -10.80
C ALA A 142 3.63 9.58 -11.01
N PHE A 143 4.62 9.25 -10.20
CA PHE A 143 5.32 7.97 -10.30
C PHE A 143 4.44 6.79 -9.87
N TYR A 144 3.74 6.88 -8.72
CA TYR A 144 2.85 5.79 -8.28
C TYR A 144 1.70 5.56 -9.26
N GLU A 145 1.07 6.64 -9.77
CA GLU A 145 0.00 6.54 -10.77
C GLU A 145 0.51 5.91 -12.07
N THR A 146 1.73 6.23 -12.50
CA THR A 146 2.34 5.60 -13.67
C THR A 146 2.47 4.09 -13.47
N ILE A 147 2.94 3.63 -12.31
CA ILE A 147 3.07 2.20 -12.03
C ILE A 147 1.70 1.50 -12.05
N ILE A 148 0.67 2.13 -11.48
CA ILE A 148 -0.70 1.60 -11.49
C ILE A 148 -1.25 1.52 -12.93
N ASN A 149 -1.00 2.53 -13.75
CA ASN A 149 -1.45 2.59 -15.14
C ASN A 149 -0.74 1.57 -16.05
N GLU A 150 0.46 1.13 -15.68
CA GLU A 150 1.16 0.02 -16.34
C GLU A 150 0.61 -1.37 -15.93
N ASN A 151 -0.54 -1.42 -15.23
CA ASN A 151 -1.21 -2.62 -14.74
C ASN A 151 -0.43 -3.44 -13.71
N PHE A 152 0.38 -2.79 -12.88
CA PHE A 152 1.07 -3.41 -11.75
C PHE A 152 0.62 -2.84 -10.40
N PRO A 153 -0.69 -2.83 -10.09
CA PRO A 153 -1.17 -2.37 -8.79
C PRO A 153 -0.77 -3.38 -7.70
N SER A 154 -0.28 -2.88 -6.58
CA SER A 154 -0.08 -3.68 -5.38
C SER A 154 -0.64 -2.93 -4.17
N LYS A 155 -0.85 -3.65 -3.05
CA LYS A 155 -1.32 -3.03 -1.81
C LYS A 155 -0.36 -1.96 -1.30
N GLU A 156 0.96 -2.17 -1.48
CA GLU A 156 2.01 -1.25 -1.08
C GLU A 156 1.95 0.04 -1.91
N ILE A 157 1.80 -0.07 -3.23
CA ILE A 157 1.70 1.08 -4.13
C ILE A 157 0.47 1.91 -3.80
N HIS A 158 -0.69 1.26 -3.63
CA HIS A 158 -1.92 1.97 -3.24
C HIS A 158 -1.82 2.60 -1.85
N ASN A 159 -1.21 1.90 -0.87
CA ASN A 159 -0.96 2.48 0.46
C ASN A 159 -0.08 3.72 0.37
N ASN A 160 1.05 3.62 -0.34
CA ASN A 160 2.00 4.72 -0.44
C ASN A 160 1.41 5.91 -1.20
N LEU A 161 0.68 5.68 -2.29
CA LEU A 161 -0.05 6.75 -3.00
C LEU A 161 -1.08 7.42 -2.07
N GLY A 162 -1.86 6.62 -1.33
CA GLY A 162 -2.79 7.14 -0.33
C GLY A 162 -2.09 7.98 0.73
N LEU A 163 -0.93 7.52 1.22
CA LEU A 163 -0.13 8.27 2.18
C LEU A 163 0.40 9.59 1.59
N VAL A 164 0.82 9.61 0.31
CA VAL A 164 1.25 10.86 -0.34
C VAL A 164 0.13 11.87 -0.40
N TYR A 165 -1.09 11.47 -0.77
CA TYR A 165 -2.27 12.36 -0.72
C TYR A 165 -2.56 12.85 0.69
N LEU A 166 -2.50 11.97 1.69
CA LEU A 166 -2.67 12.32 3.10
C LEU A 166 -1.61 13.32 3.58
N LEU A 167 -0.33 13.08 3.28
CA LEU A 167 0.77 13.99 3.64
C LEU A 167 0.65 15.34 2.92
N LYS A 168 0.22 15.34 1.65
CA LYS A 168 -0.06 16.57 0.91
C LYS A 168 -1.21 17.34 1.55
N ALA A 169 -2.30 16.69 1.91
CA ALA A 169 -3.42 17.29 2.64
C ALA A 169 -2.97 17.85 4.00
N TYR A 170 -2.15 17.09 4.73
CA TYR A 170 -1.64 17.46 6.05
C TYR A 170 -0.78 18.73 6.04
N LYS A 171 -0.17 19.10 4.89
CA LYS A 171 0.51 20.40 4.73
C LYS A 171 -0.42 21.61 4.87
N TYR A 172 -1.70 21.43 4.62
CA TYR A 172 -2.70 22.50 4.71
C TYR A 172 -3.43 22.54 6.09
N ILE A 173 -3.00 21.72 7.07
CA ILE A 173 -3.62 21.68 8.40
C ILE A 173 -2.94 22.68 9.32
N ASP A 174 -3.73 23.58 9.92
CA ASP A 174 -3.24 24.51 10.94
C ASP A 174 -2.92 23.77 12.25
N THR A 175 -1.66 23.85 12.69
CA THR A 175 -1.20 23.21 13.92
C THR A 175 -1.76 23.83 15.18
N LEU A 176 -2.30 25.06 15.13
CA LEU A 176 -2.98 25.68 16.27
C LEU A 176 -4.37 25.08 16.48
N ASP A 177 -5.06 24.77 15.39
CA ASP A 177 -6.38 24.17 15.43
C ASP A 177 -6.32 22.64 15.51
N PHE A 178 -5.22 22.06 15.05
CA PHE A 178 -4.99 20.62 15.03
C PHE A 178 -3.60 20.25 15.58
N PRO A 179 -3.39 20.38 16.90
CA PRO A 179 -2.07 20.20 17.52
C PRO A 179 -1.72 18.73 17.80
N TYR A 180 -1.88 17.87 16.79
CA TYR A 180 -1.61 16.45 16.93
C TYR A 180 -0.45 16.02 16.02
N LYS A 181 0.41 15.15 16.53
CA LYS A 181 1.38 14.38 15.73
C LYS A 181 0.79 13.00 15.46
N LEU A 182 0.60 12.69 14.19
CA LEU A 182 -0.08 11.48 13.73
C LEU A 182 0.91 10.40 13.33
N PRO A 183 0.60 9.11 13.55
CA PRO A 183 1.47 7.97 13.24
C PRO A 183 1.35 7.55 11.78
N PHE A 184 1.83 8.36 10.84
CA PHE A 184 1.87 8.02 9.42
C PHE A 184 2.77 6.81 9.17
N GLU A 185 2.27 5.80 8.44
CA GLU A 185 3.04 4.61 8.07
C GLU A 185 3.23 4.55 6.55
N LEU A 186 4.45 4.84 6.12
CA LEU A 186 4.92 4.58 4.76
C LEU A 186 5.43 3.15 4.72
N ASP A 187 5.06 2.39 3.70
CA ASP A 187 5.61 1.06 3.49
C ASP A 187 7.02 1.17 2.89
N LEU A 188 7.94 1.50 3.76
CA LEU A 188 9.37 1.55 3.57
C LEU A 188 10.07 1.44 4.91
N GLU A 189 11.26 0.91 4.90
CA GLU A 189 12.18 0.91 6.04
C GLU A 189 12.73 2.31 6.39
N SER A 190 11.90 3.38 6.36
CA SER A 190 12.40 4.72 6.73
C SER A 190 11.35 5.63 7.33
N ASN A 191 11.71 6.28 8.45
CA ASN A 191 10.92 7.27 9.16
C ASN A 191 11.25 8.69 8.70
N LEU A 192 10.23 9.51 8.35
CA LEU A 192 10.44 10.94 8.15
C LEU A 192 9.26 11.81 8.58
N TYR A 193 9.57 12.99 9.13
CA TYR A 193 8.63 13.98 9.64
C TYR A 193 8.65 15.24 8.76
N SER A 194 7.50 15.88 8.54
CA SER A 194 7.45 17.24 8.00
C SER A 194 6.31 18.09 8.58
N ASN A 195 6.48 19.42 8.58
CA ASN A 195 5.62 20.42 9.20
C ASN A 195 4.70 21.15 8.21
N THR A 196 3.47 21.30 8.48
CA THR A 196 2.41 22.33 8.74
C THR A 196 1.77 23.13 7.62
N ARG A 197 0.42 23.28 7.64
CA ARG A 197 -0.45 24.47 7.57
C ARG A 197 -1.91 24.12 7.22
N SER A 198 -2.85 24.93 7.69
CA SER A 198 -4.32 25.10 7.54
C SER A 198 -5.13 24.32 6.48
N LEU A 199 -6.27 23.75 6.90
CA LEU A 199 -7.26 23.07 6.03
C LEU A 199 -7.92 24.02 5.03
N SER A 200 -7.89 23.65 3.76
CA SER A 200 -8.62 24.25 2.64
C SER A 200 -9.54 23.18 2.00
N ASN A 201 -10.48 23.60 1.12
CA ASN A 201 -11.30 22.66 0.33
C ASN A 201 -10.43 21.64 -0.43
N GLU A 202 -9.25 22.05 -0.87
CA GLU A 202 -8.25 21.20 -1.52
C GLU A 202 -7.75 20.06 -0.61
N SER A 203 -7.66 20.28 0.71
CA SER A 203 -7.25 19.24 1.65
C SER A 203 -8.30 18.16 1.84
N GLU A 204 -9.59 18.49 1.79
CA GLU A 204 -10.67 17.51 1.88
C GLU A 204 -10.71 16.59 0.65
N GLU A 205 -10.53 17.15 -0.56
CA GLU A 205 -10.42 16.36 -1.79
C GLU A 205 -9.22 15.39 -1.73
N LEU A 206 -8.06 15.86 -1.28
CA LEU A 206 -6.86 15.03 -1.12
C LEU A 206 -7.07 13.91 -0.08
N LEU A 207 -7.74 14.19 1.05
CA LEU A 207 -8.06 13.16 2.04
C LEU A 207 -9.02 12.11 1.50
N ASN A 208 -9.98 12.50 0.66
CA ASN A 208 -10.90 11.57 0.01
C ASN A 208 -10.19 10.69 -1.02
N GLU A 209 -9.24 11.23 -1.82
CA GLU A 209 -8.40 10.42 -2.69
C GLU A 209 -7.49 9.47 -1.88
N ALA A 210 -6.92 9.92 -0.75
CA ALA A 210 -6.17 9.06 0.14
C ALA A 210 -7.01 7.86 0.64
N ILE A 211 -8.22 8.11 1.12
CA ILE A 211 -9.16 7.07 1.58
C ILE A 211 -9.46 6.07 0.46
N LYS A 212 -9.65 6.53 -0.77
CA LYS A 212 -9.89 5.68 -1.94
C LYS A 212 -8.70 4.75 -2.20
N GLN A 213 -7.48 5.26 -2.13
CA GLN A 213 -6.27 4.46 -2.33
C GLN A 213 -6.09 3.43 -1.20
N PHE A 214 -6.29 3.80 0.06
CA PHE A 214 -6.26 2.86 1.18
C PHE A 214 -7.32 1.76 1.07
N LYS A 215 -8.51 2.08 0.53
CA LYS A 215 -9.53 1.07 0.22
C LYS A 215 -9.07 0.08 -0.84
N PHE A 216 -8.40 0.53 -1.90
CA PHE A 216 -7.85 -0.38 -2.90
C PHE A 216 -6.79 -1.30 -2.28
N ALA A 217 -5.89 -0.77 -1.45
CA ALA A 217 -4.89 -1.59 -0.76
C ALA A 217 -5.54 -2.68 0.11
N THR A 218 -6.58 -2.33 0.90
CA THR A 218 -7.30 -3.28 1.76
C THR A 218 -8.23 -4.22 0.99
N GLN A 219 -8.64 -3.89 -0.24
CA GLN A 219 -9.35 -4.82 -1.13
C GLN A 219 -8.41 -5.88 -1.72
N ILE A 220 -7.13 -5.53 -1.95
CA ILE A 220 -6.11 -6.49 -2.40
C ILE A 220 -5.74 -7.43 -1.24
N ASP A 221 -5.59 -6.90 -0.04
CA ASP A 221 -5.26 -7.66 1.15
C ASP A 221 -5.96 -7.06 2.38
N ASP A 222 -7.00 -7.72 2.87
CA ASP A 222 -7.80 -7.28 4.02
C ASP A 222 -6.99 -7.26 5.34
N ASN A 223 -5.91 -8.04 5.42
CA ASN A 223 -4.99 -8.08 6.55
C ASN A 223 -3.84 -7.05 6.44
N TYR A 224 -3.90 -6.16 5.46
CA TYR A 224 -2.89 -5.11 5.32
C TYR A 224 -3.17 -3.95 6.28
N TYR A 225 -2.84 -4.16 7.54
CA TYR A 225 -3.20 -3.29 8.68
C TYR A 225 -2.60 -1.90 8.63
N VAL A 226 -1.47 -1.71 7.94
CA VAL A 226 -0.87 -0.39 7.66
C VAL A 226 -1.87 0.54 6.97
N SER A 227 -2.56 0.04 5.93
CA SER A 227 -3.57 0.84 5.22
C SER A 227 -4.81 1.12 6.06
N TRP A 228 -5.22 0.22 6.95
CA TRP A 228 -6.30 0.49 7.89
C TRP A 228 -5.93 1.59 8.87
N LEU A 229 -4.67 1.62 9.37
CA LEU A 229 -4.18 2.68 10.23
C LEU A 229 -4.14 4.03 9.49
N ASN A 230 -3.50 4.09 8.32
CA ASN A 230 -3.40 5.31 7.52
C ASN A 230 -4.78 5.84 7.10
N ARG A 231 -5.72 4.95 6.75
CA ARG A 231 -7.10 5.31 6.45
C ARG A 231 -7.79 5.94 7.66
N SER A 232 -7.62 5.38 8.87
CA SER A 232 -8.20 5.93 10.10
C SER A 232 -7.69 7.35 10.38
N ILE A 233 -6.45 7.68 9.99
CA ILE A 233 -5.92 9.03 10.11
C ILE A 233 -6.71 10.01 9.23
N CYS A 234 -7.00 9.65 7.98
CA CYS A 234 -7.84 10.48 7.10
C CYS A 234 -9.25 10.68 7.71
N GLU A 235 -9.86 9.60 8.17
CA GLU A 235 -11.19 9.61 8.77
C GLU A 235 -11.22 10.44 10.07
N PHE A 236 -10.15 10.40 10.87
CA PHE A 236 -9.99 11.30 12.02
C PHE A 236 -9.93 12.78 11.62
N LEU A 237 -9.17 13.10 10.56
CA LEU A 237 -9.05 14.47 10.06
C LEU A 237 -10.37 15.02 9.53
N LEU A 238 -11.17 14.17 8.87
CA LEU A 238 -12.48 14.50 8.30
C LEU A 238 -13.63 14.42 9.30
N ASN A 239 -13.40 13.93 10.52
CA ASN A 239 -14.46 13.59 11.48
C ASN A 239 -15.49 12.60 10.90
N ASP A 240 -15.00 11.60 10.12
CA ASP A 240 -15.82 10.57 9.51
C ASP A 240 -16.15 9.46 10.54
N ASP A 241 -17.42 9.03 10.59
CA ASP A 241 -17.93 7.97 11.47
C ASP A 241 -17.28 6.59 11.23
N LYS A 242 -16.65 6.40 10.07
CA LYS A 242 -15.91 5.16 9.73
C LYS A 242 -14.60 4.99 10.49
N PHE A 243 -14.12 6.04 11.18
CA PHE A 243 -12.90 5.98 11.98
C PHE A 243 -12.87 4.78 12.93
N GLU A 244 -13.97 4.53 13.65
CA GLU A 244 -14.04 3.42 14.61
C GLU A 244 -13.85 2.06 13.95
N SER A 245 -14.43 1.85 12.78
CA SER A 245 -14.28 0.61 12.02
C SER A 245 -12.84 0.42 11.51
N SER A 246 -12.25 1.47 10.95
CA SER A 246 -10.89 1.40 10.39
C SER A 246 -9.84 1.17 11.49
N ILE A 247 -9.97 1.87 12.62
CA ILE A 247 -9.02 1.72 13.73
C ILE A 247 -9.18 0.37 14.46
N LEU A 248 -10.38 -0.20 14.49
CA LEU A 248 -10.61 -1.53 15.00
C LEU A 248 -9.90 -2.58 14.12
N ASN A 249 -9.95 -2.44 12.79
CA ASN A 249 -9.22 -3.32 11.89
C ASN A 249 -7.70 -3.16 12.08
N ALA A 250 -7.16 -1.95 12.14
CA ALA A 250 -5.74 -1.72 12.40
C ALA A 250 -5.28 -2.36 13.72
N SER A 251 -6.13 -2.37 14.76
CA SER A 251 -5.83 -2.96 16.06
C SER A 251 -5.69 -4.49 16.06
N ARG A 252 -6.10 -5.17 14.97
CA ARG A 252 -5.97 -6.62 14.80
C ARG A 252 -4.59 -7.03 14.27
N SER A 253 -3.73 -6.10 13.94
CA SER A 253 -2.37 -6.37 13.47
C SER A 253 -1.61 -7.27 14.44
N ASP A 254 -0.73 -8.11 13.92
CA ASP A 254 0.26 -8.82 14.75
C ASP A 254 1.49 -7.96 15.02
N ASP A 255 1.69 -6.87 14.29
CA ASP A 255 2.75 -5.89 14.50
C ASP A 255 2.41 -5.00 15.71
N ASP A 256 3.26 -5.07 16.75
CA ASP A 256 3.08 -4.31 17.98
C ASP A 256 3.15 -2.78 17.77
N LYS A 257 3.92 -2.32 16.77
CA LYS A 257 3.99 -0.90 16.41
C LYS A 257 2.64 -0.42 15.85
N ILE A 258 2.04 -1.17 14.94
CA ILE A 258 0.71 -0.83 14.37
C ILE A 258 -0.36 -0.86 15.46
N LYS A 259 -0.36 -1.85 16.36
CA LYS A 259 -1.28 -1.88 17.53
C LYS A 259 -1.13 -0.65 18.40
N MET A 260 0.11 -0.28 18.70
CA MET A 260 0.43 0.87 19.55
C MET A 260 -0.02 2.17 18.90
N HIS A 261 0.22 2.35 17.61
CA HIS A 261 -0.26 3.50 16.85
C HIS A 261 -1.78 3.54 16.73
N ALA A 262 -2.44 2.38 16.59
CA ALA A 262 -3.90 2.31 16.61
C ALA A 262 -4.47 2.74 17.98
N GLU A 263 -3.85 2.34 19.08
CA GLU A 263 -4.25 2.80 20.41
C GLU A 263 -4.03 4.30 20.60
N LEU A 264 -2.90 4.83 20.14
CA LEU A 264 -2.65 6.28 20.14
C LEU A 264 -3.76 7.03 19.38
N MET A 265 -4.13 6.56 18.18
CA MET A 265 -5.20 7.18 17.40
C MET A 265 -6.55 7.19 18.11
N LYS A 266 -6.92 6.13 18.84
CA LYS A 266 -8.14 6.11 19.67
C LYS A 266 -8.10 7.17 20.75
N ILE A 267 -6.96 7.32 21.43
CA ILE A 267 -6.78 8.34 22.47
C ILE A 267 -6.90 9.74 21.86
N LEU A 268 -6.26 10.01 20.72
CA LEU A 268 -6.32 11.31 20.05
C LEU A 268 -7.75 11.64 19.58
N TYR A 269 -8.46 10.65 19.01
CA TYR A 269 -9.86 10.79 18.62
C TYR A 269 -10.75 11.15 19.83
N LYS A 270 -10.58 10.42 20.94
CA LYS A 270 -11.29 10.69 22.19
C LYS A 270 -10.96 12.08 22.76
N HIS A 271 -9.71 12.53 22.61
CA HIS A 271 -9.30 13.89 23.03
C HIS A 271 -10.01 14.97 22.20
N LYS A 272 -10.13 14.77 20.89
CA LYS A 272 -10.68 15.80 19.98
C LYS A 272 -12.21 15.82 19.98
N TYR A 273 -12.85 14.65 19.99
CA TYR A 273 -14.29 14.51 19.75
C TYR A 273 -15.08 13.93 20.93
N GLY A 274 -14.39 13.53 22.02
CA GLY A 274 -15.01 12.91 23.20
C GLY A 274 -14.56 13.54 24.52
N ASP A 275 -14.29 12.69 25.54
CA ASP A 275 -13.80 13.13 26.84
C ASP A 275 -12.31 13.45 26.82
N SER A 276 -11.98 14.72 26.65
CA SER A 276 -10.61 15.22 26.61
C SER A 276 -9.83 14.94 27.90
N LYS A 277 -10.49 14.99 29.11
CA LYS A 277 -9.80 14.75 30.38
C LYS A 277 -9.38 13.29 30.53
N GLU A 278 -10.28 12.38 30.22
CA GLU A 278 -9.98 10.95 30.22
C GLU A 278 -8.91 10.60 29.18
N ALA A 279 -8.99 11.20 27.99
CA ALA A 279 -7.99 11.02 26.94
C ALA A 279 -6.59 11.51 27.37
N MET A 280 -6.51 12.68 28.04
CA MET A 280 -5.25 13.18 28.57
C MET A 280 -4.67 12.31 29.68
N ALA A 281 -5.51 11.71 30.53
CA ALA A 281 -5.06 10.75 31.53
C ALA A 281 -4.50 9.47 30.88
N SER A 282 -5.18 8.95 29.85
CA SER A 282 -4.72 7.83 29.04
C SER A 282 -3.39 8.14 28.34
N LEU A 283 -3.29 9.31 27.71
CA LEU A 283 -2.08 9.75 27.01
C LEU A 283 -0.89 9.89 27.98
N LYS A 284 -1.14 10.39 29.19
CA LYS A 284 -0.13 10.49 30.25
C LYS A 284 0.41 9.12 30.67
N SER A 285 -0.42 8.09 30.73
CA SER A 285 0.06 6.72 31.03
C SER A 285 0.76 6.10 29.82
N PHE A 286 0.33 6.42 28.61
CA PHE A 286 0.85 5.84 27.38
C PHE A 286 2.20 6.43 26.92
N GLN A 287 2.54 7.67 27.34
CA GLN A 287 3.77 8.39 26.98
C GLN A 287 5.08 7.66 27.32
N THR A 288 5.05 6.69 28.23
CA THR A 288 6.24 5.89 28.61
C THR A 288 6.48 4.74 27.62
N ALA A 289 5.48 4.33 26.85
CA ALA A 289 5.55 3.23 25.91
C ALA A 289 5.78 3.71 24.46
N ASP A 290 5.40 4.96 24.14
CA ASP A 290 5.42 5.49 22.79
C ASP A 290 5.90 6.94 22.74
N GLU A 291 6.88 7.25 21.88
CA GLU A 291 7.45 8.60 21.74
C GLU A 291 6.46 9.58 21.11
N LEU A 292 5.61 9.13 20.17
CA LEU A 292 4.56 9.98 19.60
C LEU A 292 3.50 10.33 20.64
N ALA A 293 3.16 9.40 21.53
CA ALA A 293 2.27 9.68 22.67
C ALA A 293 2.86 10.73 23.58
N LYS A 294 4.16 10.66 23.87
CA LYS A 294 4.88 11.66 24.67
C LYS A 294 4.87 13.04 24.01
N ILE A 295 5.15 13.10 22.72
CA ILE A 295 5.11 14.35 21.95
C ILE A 295 3.69 14.95 21.98
N ASN A 296 2.66 14.14 21.71
CA ASN A 296 1.27 14.60 21.76
C ASN A 296 0.88 15.10 23.16
N PHE A 297 1.26 14.39 24.22
CA PHE A 297 1.00 14.83 25.58
C PHE A 297 1.60 16.21 25.88
N GLN A 298 2.83 16.46 25.45
CA GLN A 298 3.50 17.75 25.62
C GLN A 298 2.84 18.86 24.81
N LEU A 299 2.50 18.60 23.53
CA LEU A 299 1.84 19.57 22.65
C LEU A 299 0.47 19.98 23.19
N LEU A 300 -0.35 19.03 23.63
CA LEU A 300 -1.69 19.29 24.11
C LEU A 300 -1.68 20.07 25.43
N ASN A 301 -0.79 19.73 26.36
CA ASN A 301 -0.60 20.50 27.57
C ASN A 301 -0.15 21.94 27.30
N SER A 302 0.77 22.14 26.35
CA SER A 302 1.25 23.50 26.00
C SER A 302 0.15 24.32 25.34
N ASN A 303 -0.66 23.73 24.45
CA ASN A 303 -1.78 24.41 23.81
C ASN A 303 -2.92 24.80 24.79
N GLU A 304 -3.24 23.93 25.74
CA GLU A 304 -4.19 24.28 26.78
C GLU A 304 -3.71 25.48 27.60
N ARG A 305 -2.41 25.53 27.91
CA ARG A 305 -1.81 26.65 28.62
C ARG A 305 -1.87 27.95 27.81
N ILE A 306 -1.52 27.92 26.54
CA ILE A 306 -1.58 29.08 25.63
C ILE A 306 -3.03 29.56 25.46
N LYS A 307 -4.01 28.66 25.33
CA LYS A 307 -5.43 29.01 25.24
C LYS A 307 -5.92 29.70 26.51
N LYS A 308 -5.54 29.20 27.69
CA LYS A 308 -5.89 29.81 28.98
C LYS A 308 -5.24 31.19 29.14
N GLU A 309 -3.96 31.35 28.76
CA GLU A 309 -3.27 32.63 28.80
C GLU A 309 -3.93 33.66 27.87
N LYS A 310 -4.29 33.27 26.62
CA LYS A 310 -5.02 34.15 25.70
C LYS A 310 -6.42 34.51 26.20
N GLN A 311 -7.14 33.60 26.84
CA GLN A 311 -8.44 33.87 27.44
C GLN A 311 -8.31 34.85 28.62
N ASN A 312 -7.31 34.68 29.46
CA ASN A 312 -7.06 35.62 30.59
C ASN A 312 -6.70 37.03 30.09
N ILE A 313 -5.86 37.14 29.05
CA ILE A 313 -5.55 38.43 28.42
C ILE A 313 -6.81 39.07 27.83
N ALA A 314 -7.65 38.31 27.13
CA ALA A 314 -8.91 38.83 26.55
C ALA A 314 -9.91 39.27 27.63
N ILE A 315 -9.94 38.60 28.79
CA ILE A 315 -10.76 38.98 29.93
C ILE A 315 -10.23 40.29 30.56
N ASP A 316 -8.92 40.45 30.75
CA ASP A 316 -8.31 41.67 31.27
C ASP A 316 -8.60 42.88 30.37
N TYR A 317 -8.46 42.76 29.05
CA TYR A 317 -8.83 43.84 28.12
C TYR A 317 -10.32 44.16 28.11
N SER A 318 -11.20 43.20 28.37
CA SER A 318 -12.65 43.43 28.44
C SER A 318 -13.09 44.13 29.72
N VAL A 319 -12.33 44.00 30.79
CA VAL A 319 -12.57 44.69 32.09
C VAL A 319 -12.15 46.15 32.01
N ASP A 320 -10.98 46.43 31.39
CA ASP A 320 -10.48 47.81 31.21
C ASP A 320 -11.39 48.66 30.30
N LEU A 321 -11.97 48.10 29.25
CA LEU A 321 -12.92 48.82 28.39
C LEU A 321 -14.24 49.15 29.07
N LYS A 322 -14.69 48.37 30.07
CA LYS A 322 -15.89 48.69 30.88
C LYS A 322 -15.65 49.75 31.94
N GLN A 323 -14.41 50.06 32.28
CA GLN A 323 -14.08 51.15 33.22
C GLN A 323 -13.85 52.50 32.52
N ILE A 324 -13.72 52.49 31.19
CA ILE A 324 -13.49 53.70 30.36
C ILE A 324 -14.79 54.20 29.69
N LEU A 325 -15.85 53.43 29.68
CA LEU A 325 -17.20 53.82 29.22
C LEU A 325 -18.14 54.05 30.40
#